data_832e99e978182ea2641aa16bd505a8fc
#
_entry.id   832e99e978182ea2641aa16bd505a8fc
#
_cell.length_a   1.000
_cell.length_b   1.000
_cell.length_c   1.000
_cell.angle_alpha   90.00
_cell.angle_beta   90.00
_cell.angle_gamma   90.00
#
_symmetry.space_group_name_H-M   'P 1'
#
loop_
_entity.id
_entity.type
_entity.pdbx_description
1 polymer ?
#
loop_
_entity_poly.entity_id
_entity_poly.type
_entity_poly.pdbx_seq_one_letter_code
_entity_poly.pdbx_strand_id
1 'polypeptide(L)'
;MAMTVHCDIVSAEKAIFSGLVEMVIAHGSLGDLGIAHGHAPLLTELKPGPVRVLTQSGEEQIYYVSGGFLEVQASTVTVLADTAVRAHDIDEAAAVEAQKAAEAALANQHGEFDYGRAAAQLAEAAAQLRTIQGLRKKMGRPG
;
A
#
# COMPACT_ATOMS: atom_id res chain seq x y z
N MET A 1 18.77 17.46 -14.42
CA MET A 1 18.27 16.09 -14.69
C MET A 1 17.66 15.50 -13.44
N ALA A 2 16.44 15.07 -13.53
CA ALA A 2 15.83 14.37 -12.41
C ALA A 2 16.48 12.99 -12.24
N MET A 3 16.88 12.68 -11.02
CA MET A 3 17.36 11.34 -10.70
C MET A 3 16.15 10.45 -10.44
N THR A 4 16.05 9.37 -11.20
CA THR A 4 14.89 8.48 -11.14
C THR A 4 15.32 7.06 -10.87
N VAL A 5 14.34 6.27 -10.43
CA VAL A 5 14.47 4.84 -10.27
C VAL A 5 13.28 4.20 -11.00
N HIS A 6 13.49 3.05 -11.60
CA HIS A 6 12.41 2.30 -12.22
C HIS A 6 11.60 1.60 -11.15
N CYS A 7 10.29 1.80 -11.14
CA CYS A 7 9.40 1.17 -10.18
C CYS A 7 8.40 0.26 -10.88
N ASP A 8 8.29 -0.96 -10.39
CA ASP A 8 7.27 -1.91 -10.78
C ASP A 8 6.41 -2.25 -9.56
N ILE A 9 5.10 -2.13 -9.69
CA ILE A 9 4.15 -2.63 -8.71
C ILE A 9 3.39 -3.77 -9.38
N VAL A 10 3.58 -4.98 -8.88
CA VAL A 10 2.99 -6.18 -9.46
C VAL A 10 2.28 -7.00 -8.39
N SER A 11 1.19 -7.64 -8.81
CA SER A 11 0.52 -8.66 -8.01
C SER A 11 0.64 -10.00 -8.73
N ALA A 12 0.15 -11.07 -8.07
CA ALA A 12 0.16 -12.39 -8.69
C ALA A 12 -0.60 -12.46 -10.02
N GLU A 13 -1.56 -11.57 -10.20
CA GLU A 13 -2.44 -11.61 -11.37
C GLU A 13 -2.02 -10.65 -12.49
N LYS A 14 -1.43 -9.52 -12.14
CA LYS A 14 -1.13 -8.50 -13.16
C LYS A 14 -0.10 -7.48 -12.68
N ALA A 15 0.49 -6.78 -13.64
CA ALA A 15 1.27 -5.58 -13.38
C ALA A 15 0.31 -4.39 -13.18
N ILE A 16 0.49 -3.66 -12.08
CA ILE A 16 -0.37 -2.53 -11.71
C ILE A 16 0.23 -1.22 -12.18
N PHE A 17 1.54 -1.08 -12.03
CA PHE A 17 2.29 0.11 -12.40
C PHE A 17 3.68 -0.29 -12.87
N SER A 18 4.20 0.42 -13.86
CA SER A 18 5.60 0.28 -14.30
C SER A 18 6.04 1.61 -14.90
N GLY A 19 7.14 2.15 -14.41
CA GLY A 19 7.66 3.41 -14.95
C GLY A 19 8.77 4.00 -14.11
N LEU A 20 9.31 5.12 -14.59
CA LEU A 20 10.34 5.89 -13.89
C LEU A 20 9.70 6.83 -12.89
N VAL A 21 10.20 6.82 -11.67
CA VAL A 21 9.69 7.66 -10.58
C VAL A 21 10.84 8.34 -9.86
N GLU A 22 10.54 9.45 -9.19
CA GLU A 22 11.51 10.14 -8.36
C GLU A 22 11.62 9.53 -6.97
N MET A 23 10.51 9.00 -6.46
CA MET A 23 10.46 8.40 -5.13
C MET A 23 9.33 7.39 -5.03
N VAL A 24 9.57 6.36 -4.23
CA VAL A 24 8.54 5.39 -3.81
C VAL A 24 8.46 5.45 -2.30
N ILE A 25 7.27 5.61 -1.75
CA ILE A 25 7.03 5.58 -0.31
C ILE A 25 6.13 4.39 -0.01
N ALA A 26 6.61 3.49 0.84
CA ALA A 26 5.92 2.24 1.16
C ALA A 26 5.84 2.04 2.67
N HIS A 27 4.85 1.26 3.10
CA HIS A 27 4.61 0.97 4.51
C HIS A 27 5.24 -0.38 4.88
N GLY A 28 6.48 -0.35 5.34
CA GLY A 28 7.21 -1.55 5.72
C GLY A 28 6.84 -2.08 7.11
N SER A 29 7.23 -3.31 7.38
CA SER A 29 6.98 -3.95 8.69
C SER A 29 7.68 -3.23 9.84
N LEU A 30 8.77 -2.53 9.56
CA LEU A 30 9.56 -1.79 10.55
C LEU A 30 9.32 -0.28 10.47
N GLY A 31 8.37 0.18 9.66
CA GLY A 31 8.06 1.58 9.48
C GLY A 31 8.02 1.98 8.02
N ASP A 32 7.67 3.22 7.76
CA ASP A 32 7.60 3.74 6.39
C ASP A 32 8.99 3.88 5.78
N LEU A 33 9.07 3.58 4.50
CA LEU A 33 10.30 3.62 3.70
C LEU A 33 10.14 4.60 2.55
N GLY A 34 11.13 5.46 2.35
CA GLY A 34 11.23 6.30 1.16
C GLY A 34 12.41 5.85 0.32
N ILE A 35 12.15 5.45 -0.92
CA ILE A 35 13.18 4.93 -1.82
C ILE A 35 13.35 5.90 -2.99
N ALA A 36 14.55 6.45 -3.12
CA ALA A 36 14.92 7.34 -4.22
C ALA A 36 16.12 6.76 -4.95
N HIS A 37 16.54 7.42 -6.03
CA HIS A 37 17.72 7.05 -6.79
C HIS A 37 18.95 6.88 -5.87
N GLY A 38 19.70 5.82 -6.09
CA GLY A 38 20.91 5.56 -5.30
C GLY A 38 20.68 4.86 -3.97
N HIS A 39 19.46 4.47 -3.67
CA HIS A 39 19.17 3.75 -2.43
C HIS A 39 19.90 2.41 -2.39
N ALA A 40 20.41 2.06 -1.21
CA ALA A 40 21.10 0.78 -1.01
C ALA A 40 20.14 -0.40 -1.26
N PRO A 41 20.65 -1.54 -1.74
CA PRO A 41 19.83 -2.74 -1.92
C PRO A 41 19.12 -3.14 -0.63
N LEU A 42 17.87 -3.54 -0.76
CA LEU A 42 17.02 -3.87 0.39
C LEU A 42 15.95 -4.88 -0.04
N LEU A 43 15.61 -5.79 0.84
CA LEU A 43 14.44 -6.63 0.73
C LEU A 43 13.70 -6.58 2.06
N THR A 44 12.46 -6.13 2.05
CA THR A 44 11.67 -6.01 3.27
C THR A 44 10.21 -6.39 3.04
N GLU A 45 9.58 -6.83 4.10
CA GLU A 45 8.14 -7.13 4.09
C GLU A 45 7.34 -5.84 4.20
N LEU A 46 6.22 -5.80 3.49
CA LEU A 46 5.25 -4.70 3.54
C LEU A 46 4.02 -5.09 4.33
N LYS A 47 3.54 -4.16 5.15
CA LYS A 47 2.23 -4.27 5.79
C LYS A 47 1.15 -3.76 4.84
N PRO A 48 -0.12 -4.17 5.05
CA PRO A 48 -1.22 -3.55 4.32
C PRO A 48 -1.20 -2.03 4.48
N GLY A 49 -1.25 -1.33 3.37
CA GLY A 49 -1.22 0.13 3.40
C GLY A 49 -0.97 0.75 2.04
N PRO A 50 -0.83 2.08 2.02
CA PRO A 50 -0.58 2.80 0.78
C PRO A 50 0.87 2.67 0.32
N VAL A 51 1.05 2.55 -1.00
CA VAL A 51 2.32 2.77 -1.69
C VAL A 51 2.12 4.01 -2.55
N ARG A 52 2.97 5.00 -2.36
CA ARG A 52 2.91 6.25 -3.11
C ARG A 52 4.10 6.33 -4.04
N VAL A 53 3.86 6.70 -5.28
CA VAL A 53 4.92 6.93 -6.25
C VAL A 53 4.86 8.37 -6.73
N LEU A 54 6.01 9.05 -6.68
CA LEU A 54 6.14 10.41 -7.18
C LEU A 54 6.76 10.33 -8.58
N THR A 55 6.00 10.68 -9.60
CA THR A 55 6.44 10.61 -10.99
C THR A 55 7.33 11.79 -11.36
N GLN A 56 8.01 11.70 -12.49
CA GLN A 56 8.87 12.77 -13.00
C GLN A 56 8.12 14.08 -13.28
N SER A 57 6.83 14.00 -13.56
CA SER A 57 5.99 15.18 -13.79
C SER A 57 5.57 15.88 -12.49
N GLY A 58 5.97 15.35 -11.33
CA GLY A 58 5.54 15.87 -10.04
C GLY A 58 4.19 15.34 -9.58
N GLU A 59 3.57 14.48 -10.37
CA GLU A 59 2.31 13.85 -10.00
C GLU A 59 2.57 12.71 -9.02
N GLU A 60 1.76 12.63 -7.99
CA GLU A 60 1.79 11.53 -7.04
C GLU A 60 0.64 10.57 -7.32
N GLN A 61 0.94 9.30 -7.44
CA GLN A 61 -0.06 8.25 -7.58
C GLN A 61 -0.03 7.38 -6.33
N ILE A 62 -1.21 7.00 -5.85
CA ILE A 62 -1.36 6.22 -4.63
C ILE A 62 -2.02 4.89 -4.96
N TYR A 63 -1.41 3.81 -4.48
CA TYR A 63 -1.89 2.44 -4.62
C TYR A 63 -2.09 1.85 -3.24
N TYR A 64 -3.16 1.10 -3.05
CA TYR A 64 -3.28 0.25 -1.88
C TYR A 64 -2.66 -1.11 -2.18
N VAL A 65 -1.84 -1.63 -1.27
CA VAL A 65 -1.35 -3.00 -1.32
C VAL A 65 -1.77 -3.72 -0.04
N SER A 66 -2.18 -4.97 -0.17
CA SER A 66 -2.64 -5.77 0.97
C SER A 66 -1.52 -6.41 1.76
N GLY A 67 -0.29 -6.10 1.43
CA GLY A 67 0.92 -6.68 1.97
C GLY A 67 1.77 -7.23 0.85
N GLY A 68 2.90 -7.83 1.20
CA GLY A 68 3.85 -8.38 0.24
C GLY A 68 5.27 -8.00 0.57
N PHE A 69 6.09 -7.78 -0.44
CA PHE A 69 7.50 -7.46 -0.29
C PHE A 69 7.92 -6.28 -1.15
N LEU A 70 8.91 -5.55 -0.66
CA LEU A 70 9.59 -4.49 -1.39
C LEU A 70 11.02 -4.92 -1.62
N GLU A 71 11.45 -4.92 -2.88
CA GLU A 71 12.84 -5.21 -3.24
C GLU A 71 13.46 -3.98 -3.90
N VAL A 72 14.61 -3.56 -3.41
CA VAL A 72 15.38 -2.45 -3.96
C VAL A 72 16.68 -2.99 -4.52
N GLN A 73 16.92 -2.75 -5.80
CA GLN A 73 18.21 -3.02 -6.46
C GLN A 73 18.77 -1.71 -7.00
N ALA A 74 19.94 -1.74 -7.62
CA ALA A 74 20.69 -0.54 -7.98
C ALA A 74 19.86 0.54 -8.70
N SER A 75 18.97 0.16 -9.60
CA SER A 75 18.19 1.11 -10.39
C SER A 75 16.70 0.76 -10.47
N THR A 76 16.27 -0.26 -9.71
CA THR A 76 14.91 -0.79 -9.80
C THR A 76 14.33 -1.04 -8.42
N VAL A 77 13.09 -0.61 -8.23
CA VAL A 77 12.30 -0.90 -7.03
C VAL A 77 11.12 -1.76 -7.48
N THR A 78 10.96 -2.91 -6.86
CA THR A 78 9.84 -3.82 -7.16
C THR A 78 8.97 -3.99 -5.93
N VAL A 79 7.69 -3.70 -6.07
CA VAL A 79 6.67 -3.99 -5.06
C VAL A 79 5.95 -5.25 -5.51
N LEU A 80 6.16 -6.34 -4.77
CA LEU A 80 5.50 -7.62 -5.00
C LEU A 80 4.33 -7.72 -4.03
N ALA A 81 3.17 -7.27 -4.48
CA ALA A 81 1.99 -7.18 -3.64
C ALA A 81 1.17 -8.47 -3.69
N ASP A 82 0.55 -8.83 -2.56
CA ASP A 82 -0.43 -9.91 -2.56
C ASP A 82 -1.63 -9.51 -3.40
N THR A 83 -2.18 -8.33 -3.15
CA THR A 83 -3.13 -7.66 -4.05
C THR A 83 -2.79 -6.17 -4.09
N ALA A 84 -3.13 -5.52 -5.20
CA ALA A 84 -2.90 -4.09 -5.33
C ALA A 84 -4.00 -3.45 -6.16
N VAL A 85 -4.47 -2.27 -5.73
CA VAL A 85 -5.45 -1.47 -6.48
C VAL A 85 -5.08 0.00 -6.38
N ARG A 86 -5.47 0.78 -7.38
CA ARG A 86 -5.32 2.23 -7.31
C ARG A 86 -6.24 2.79 -6.24
N ALA A 87 -5.79 3.82 -5.54
CA ALA A 87 -6.55 4.38 -4.41
C ALA A 87 -7.98 4.79 -4.82
N HIS A 88 -8.13 5.41 -6.00
CA HIS A 88 -9.45 5.87 -6.45
C HIS A 88 -10.37 4.73 -6.91
N ASP A 89 -9.85 3.52 -7.07
CA ASP A 89 -10.63 2.33 -7.43
C ASP A 89 -11.10 1.55 -6.20
N ILE A 90 -10.72 1.98 -5.00
CA ILE A 90 -11.15 1.32 -3.75
C ILE A 90 -12.61 1.66 -3.48
N ASP A 91 -13.41 0.65 -3.23
CA ASP A 91 -14.79 0.83 -2.79
C ASP A 91 -14.81 1.17 -1.29
N GLU A 92 -14.99 2.45 -0.98
CA GLU A 92 -15.01 2.93 0.40
C GLU A 92 -16.15 2.32 1.21
N ALA A 93 -17.31 2.17 0.61
CA ALA A 93 -18.45 1.58 1.30
C ALA A 93 -18.19 0.13 1.71
N ALA A 94 -17.60 -0.64 0.79
CA ALA A 94 -17.21 -2.02 1.09
C ALA A 94 -16.13 -2.08 2.17
N ALA A 95 -15.18 -1.15 2.17
CA ALA A 95 -14.12 -1.10 3.18
C ALA A 95 -14.69 -0.77 4.58
N VAL A 96 -15.64 0.16 4.67
CA VAL A 96 -16.31 0.50 5.93
C VAL A 96 -17.11 -0.70 6.46
N GLU A 97 -17.87 -1.38 5.59
CA GLU A 97 -18.61 -2.57 5.97
C GLU A 97 -17.69 -3.69 6.46
N ALA A 98 -16.58 -3.91 5.77
CA ALA A 98 -15.60 -4.92 6.16
C ALA A 98 -14.97 -4.59 7.52
N GLN A 99 -14.68 -3.32 7.79
CA GLN A 99 -14.16 -2.88 9.08
C GLN A 99 -15.15 -3.15 10.21
N LYS A 100 -16.40 -2.78 10.01
CA LYS A 100 -17.46 -3.04 11.01
C LYS A 100 -17.67 -4.52 11.28
N ALA A 101 -17.66 -5.33 10.23
CA ALA A 101 -17.81 -6.78 10.37
C ALA A 101 -16.62 -7.39 11.13
N ALA A 102 -15.40 -6.95 10.85
CA ALA A 102 -14.21 -7.44 11.54
C ALA A 102 -14.17 -7.01 13.01
N GLU A 103 -14.59 -5.78 13.32
CA GLU A 103 -14.69 -5.31 14.70
C GLU A 103 -15.71 -6.11 15.49
N ALA A 104 -16.87 -6.40 14.89
CA ALA A 104 -17.89 -7.24 15.52
C ALA A 104 -17.39 -8.66 15.76
N ALA A 105 -16.65 -9.23 14.81
CA ALA A 105 -16.07 -10.56 14.95
C ALA A 105 -15.03 -10.62 16.08
N LEU A 106 -14.23 -9.57 16.25
CA LEU A 106 -13.26 -9.47 17.36
C LEU A 106 -13.97 -9.37 18.71
N ALA A 107 -15.08 -8.62 18.79
CA ALA A 107 -15.87 -8.48 20.01
C ALA A 107 -16.54 -9.80 20.42
N ASN A 108 -16.88 -10.66 19.45
CA ASN A 108 -17.59 -11.92 19.66
C ASN A 108 -16.68 -13.14 19.44
N GLN A 109 -15.38 -13.01 19.70
CA GLN A 109 -14.44 -14.08 19.40
C GLN A 109 -14.74 -15.37 20.16
N HIS A 110 -14.62 -16.48 19.43
CA HIS A 110 -14.85 -17.81 19.96
C HIS A 110 -13.60 -18.72 19.92
N GLY A 111 -12.43 -18.16 19.61
CA GLY A 111 -11.18 -18.90 19.56
C GLY A 111 -10.04 -18.10 18.92
N GLU A 112 -8.80 -18.56 19.13
CA GLU A 112 -7.60 -17.87 18.62
C GLU A 112 -7.57 -17.77 17.10
N PHE A 113 -8.03 -18.83 16.42
CA PHE A 113 -8.06 -18.87 14.96
C PHE A 113 -9.00 -17.79 14.40
N ASP A 114 -10.18 -17.68 14.98
CA ASP A 114 -11.17 -16.67 14.55
C ASP A 114 -10.70 -15.26 14.87
N TYR A 115 -10.02 -15.09 16.01
CA TYR A 115 -9.41 -13.81 16.39
C TYR A 115 -8.36 -13.38 15.38
N GLY A 116 -7.43 -14.25 15.02
CA GLY A 116 -6.37 -13.93 14.05
C GLY A 116 -6.92 -13.53 12.70
N ARG A 117 -7.93 -14.25 12.22
CA ARG A 117 -8.59 -13.96 10.94
C ARG A 117 -9.31 -12.61 10.96
N ALA A 118 -10.07 -12.34 12.03
CA ALA A 118 -10.78 -11.08 12.18
C ALA A 118 -9.81 -9.90 12.34
N ALA A 119 -8.73 -10.07 13.07
CA ALA A 119 -7.70 -9.03 13.22
C ALA A 119 -7.03 -8.71 11.87
N ALA A 120 -6.75 -9.72 11.04
CA ALA A 120 -6.20 -9.51 9.71
C ALA A 120 -7.16 -8.75 8.80
N GLN A 121 -8.44 -9.10 8.84
CA GLN A 121 -9.48 -8.41 8.06
C GLN A 121 -9.65 -6.96 8.50
N LEU A 122 -9.60 -6.70 9.80
CA LEU A 122 -9.68 -5.34 10.33
C LEU A 122 -8.48 -4.51 9.89
N ALA A 123 -7.28 -5.06 9.94
CA ALA A 123 -6.07 -4.37 9.51
C ALA A 123 -6.13 -4.01 8.02
N GLU A 124 -6.62 -4.92 7.19
CA GLU A 124 -6.78 -4.69 5.76
C GLU A 124 -7.80 -3.57 5.47
N ALA A 125 -8.98 -3.64 6.08
CA ALA A 125 -10.01 -2.63 5.90
C ALA A 125 -9.56 -1.25 6.40
N ALA A 126 -8.90 -1.20 7.54
CA ALA A 126 -8.35 0.06 8.08
C ALA A 126 -7.28 0.64 7.16
N ALA A 127 -6.42 -0.21 6.56
CA ALA A 127 -5.41 0.24 5.63
C ALA A 127 -6.01 0.81 4.35
N GLN A 128 -7.08 0.20 3.84
CA GLN A 128 -7.80 0.73 2.67
C GLN A 128 -8.39 2.10 2.96
N LEU A 129 -9.00 2.28 4.12
CA LEU A 129 -9.57 3.57 4.52
C LEU A 129 -8.50 4.64 4.69
N ARG A 130 -7.36 4.30 5.27
CA ARG A 130 -6.22 5.24 5.37
C ARG A 130 -5.73 5.66 3.99
N THR A 131 -5.71 4.75 3.04
CA THR A 131 -5.29 5.03 1.66
C THR A 131 -6.24 6.03 1.01
N ILE A 132 -7.54 5.86 1.18
CA ILE A 132 -8.56 6.79 0.66
C ILE A 132 -8.41 8.17 1.31
N GLN A 133 -8.20 8.22 2.62
CA GLN A 133 -8.00 9.48 3.34
C GLN A 133 -6.76 10.21 2.86
N GLY A 134 -5.68 9.49 2.59
CA GLY A 134 -4.48 10.08 2.02
C GLY A 134 -4.72 10.68 0.64
N LEU A 135 -5.51 10.01 -0.19
CA LEU A 135 -5.87 10.52 -1.51
C LEU A 135 -6.71 11.81 -1.41
N ARG A 136 -7.69 11.84 -0.52
CA ARG A 136 -8.51 13.04 -0.28
C ARG A 136 -7.69 14.22 0.21
N LYS A 137 -6.78 13.98 1.14
CA LYS A 137 -5.90 15.00 1.67
C LYS A 137 -5.04 15.60 0.56
N LYS A 138 -4.49 14.76 -0.30
CA LYS A 138 -3.68 15.20 -1.42
C LYS A 138 -4.48 16.04 -2.41
N MET A 139 -5.74 15.71 -2.64
CA MET A 139 -6.61 16.46 -3.53
C MET A 139 -7.12 17.78 -2.94
N GLY A 140 -6.68 18.13 -1.72
CA GLY A 140 -7.05 19.38 -1.06
C GLY A 140 -8.47 19.40 -0.51
N ARG A 141 -9.10 18.25 -0.37
CA ARG A 141 -10.46 18.18 0.22
C ARG A 141 -10.35 17.97 1.72
N PRO A 142 -11.00 18.83 2.52
CA PRO A 142 -11.12 18.59 3.95
C PRO A 142 -11.92 17.30 4.16
N GLY A 143 -11.32 16.39 4.88
CA GLY A 143 -11.85 15.08 5.04
C GLY A 143 -12.70 14.67 6.09
#